data_7b7c6b11bc487bf24f03dc32be7ebaf1
#
_entry.id   7b7c6b11bc487bf24f03dc32be7ebaf1
#
_cell.length_a   1.000
_cell.length_b   1.000
_cell.length_c   1.000
_cell.angle_alpha   90.00
_cell.angle_beta   90.00
_cell.angle_gamma   90.00
#
_symmetry.space_group_name_H-M   'P 1'
#
loop_
_entity.id
_entity.type
_entity.pdbx_description
1 polymer ?
#
loop_
_entity_poly.entity_id
_entity_poly.type
_entity_poly.pdbx_seq_one_letter_code
_entity_poly.pdbx_strand_id
1 'polypeptide(L)'
;AQPGDVIMIPPGTHDISRGLSLTVSGVTIRGAGMDSSVLSFRNQVQGAEGLLVSASDFTIEDLAIEDTRGDALKINEGRNIVIRRVRTEWTNGPDEANGAYGIYPVQTENVLLEESVAIGASDAGIYVGQSRNVVVRNNRAEYNVAGIEIENTISADVYGNTAVNNTGGILVFDMPDLPQSGHSTRVYGNTITNNNTENFGAAGTPVASVPAGSGVVVNSGDRIEIFDNDIADNDTANVIISSYYSTGYQGNYDVADVYDPYPETIFIYGNRFSGGGSAPDGLDLQALRVAMFGFSGSFPDVVWDGYANPGKLDENGDLQAPYAICVDNGDAEVLNADLGNGSENIVVGAAQHD
;
A
#
# COMPACT_ATOMS: atom_id res chain seq x y z
N ALA A 1 -5.66 -22.00 24.11
CA ALA A 1 -5.84 -20.72 24.79
C ALA A 1 -7.28 -20.56 25.28
N GLN A 2 -7.49 -19.73 26.26
CA GLN A 2 -8.79 -19.29 26.76
C GLN A 2 -8.85 -17.75 26.72
N PRO A 3 -10.03 -17.14 26.70
CA PRO A 3 -10.16 -15.68 26.82
C PRO A 3 -9.43 -15.15 28.06
N GLY A 4 -8.63 -14.11 27.88
CA GLY A 4 -7.79 -13.51 28.91
C GLY A 4 -6.38 -14.09 29.02
N ASP A 5 -6.06 -15.14 28.29
CA ASP A 5 -4.71 -15.72 28.30
C ASP A 5 -3.68 -14.77 27.66
N VAL A 6 -2.48 -14.77 28.25
CA VAL A 6 -1.29 -14.17 27.65
C VAL A 6 -0.31 -15.30 27.31
N ILE A 7 -0.12 -15.53 26.02
CA ILE A 7 0.85 -16.51 25.51
C ILE A 7 2.21 -15.82 25.42
N MET A 8 3.14 -16.21 26.28
CA MET A 8 4.49 -15.66 26.31
C MET A 8 5.43 -16.45 25.40
N ILE A 9 6.10 -15.74 24.49
CA ILE A 9 7.17 -16.32 23.66
C ILE A 9 8.51 -15.93 24.31
N PRO A 10 9.26 -16.90 24.86
CA PRO A 10 10.52 -16.58 25.50
C PRO A 10 11.56 -16.05 24.51
N PRO A 11 12.63 -15.39 24.99
CA PRO A 11 13.75 -15.04 24.11
C PRO A 11 14.35 -16.26 23.41
N GLY A 12 14.79 -16.08 22.17
CA GLY A 12 15.41 -17.09 21.34
C GLY A 12 14.73 -17.22 19.98
N THR A 13 15.38 -17.97 19.09
CA THR A 13 14.80 -18.36 17.80
C THR A 13 14.11 -19.72 17.96
N HIS A 14 12.83 -19.77 17.67
CA HIS A 14 12.00 -20.95 17.80
C HIS A 14 11.69 -21.51 16.42
N ASP A 15 12.21 -22.70 16.10
CA ASP A 15 11.94 -23.38 14.83
C ASP A 15 10.51 -23.91 14.80
N ILE A 16 9.72 -23.41 13.84
CA ILE A 16 8.32 -23.77 13.64
C ILE A 16 8.18 -24.51 12.31
N SER A 17 7.77 -25.77 12.34
CA SER A 17 7.64 -26.60 11.14
C SER A 17 6.27 -26.59 10.48
N ARG A 18 5.28 -25.91 11.08
CA ARG A 18 3.91 -25.82 10.56
C ARG A 18 3.28 -24.48 10.90
N GLY A 19 2.31 -24.07 10.09
CA GLY A 19 1.50 -22.88 10.39
C GLY A 19 0.84 -22.98 11.77
N LEU A 20 0.77 -21.85 12.45
CA LEU A 20 0.09 -21.70 13.73
C LEU A 20 -1.30 -21.07 13.51
N SER A 21 -2.26 -21.40 14.36
CA SER A 21 -3.58 -20.79 14.30
C SER A 21 -4.13 -20.45 15.67
N LEU A 22 -4.86 -19.33 15.76
CA LEU A 22 -5.58 -18.88 16.94
C LEU A 22 -7.01 -18.49 16.56
N THR A 23 -7.99 -19.13 17.25
CA THR A 23 -9.43 -18.87 17.03
C THR A 23 -10.14 -18.40 18.31
N VAL A 24 -9.40 -18.18 19.38
CA VAL A 24 -9.93 -17.75 20.68
C VAL A 24 -9.76 -16.27 20.84
N SER A 25 -10.87 -15.56 21.03
CA SER A 25 -10.87 -14.11 21.29
C SER A 25 -10.36 -13.76 22.69
N GLY A 26 -9.91 -12.51 22.86
CA GLY A 26 -9.42 -11.99 24.13
C GLY A 26 -8.05 -12.54 24.51
N VAL A 27 -7.20 -12.91 23.55
CA VAL A 27 -5.86 -13.46 23.78
C VAL A 27 -4.78 -12.45 23.41
N THR A 28 -3.73 -12.41 24.21
CA THR A 28 -2.50 -11.68 23.88
C THR A 28 -1.38 -12.65 23.58
N ILE A 29 -0.64 -12.44 22.49
CA ILE A 29 0.64 -13.10 22.23
C ILE A 29 1.74 -12.07 22.43
N ARG A 30 2.71 -12.35 23.30
CA ARG A 30 3.78 -11.41 23.65
C ARG A 30 5.14 -12.09 23.66
N GLY A 31 6.07 -11.49 22.94
CA GLY A 31 7.48 -11.85 23.02
C GLY A 31 8.27 -10.99 24.01
N ALA A 32 9.59 -11.06 23.91
CA ALA A 32 10.54 -10.26 24.68
C ALA A 32 11.16 -9.12 23.85
N GLY A 33 10.68 -8.91 22.63
CA GLY A 33 11.14 -7.92 21.65
C GLY A 33 11.28 -8.52 20.26
N MET A 34 11.17 -7.69 19.22
CA MET A 34 11.25 -8.09 17.80
C MET A 34 12.59 -8.79 17.46
N ASP A 35 13.66 -8.41 18.14
CA ASP A 35 14.98 -8.99 17.92
C ASP A 35 15.33 -10.08 18.96
N SER A 36 14.42 -10.33 19.88
CA SER A 36 14.66 -11.25 20.99
C SER A 36 13.86 -12.54 20.91
N SER A 37 12.59 -12.44 20.51
CA SER A 37 11.67 -13.59 20.38
C SER A 37 11.32 -13.79 18.92
N VAL A 38 11.90 -14.79 18.28
CA VAL A 38 11.74 -15.04 16.83
C VAL A 38 11.05 -16.37 16.62
N LEU A 39 9.93 -16.36 15.89
CA LEU A 39 9.29 -17.53 15.34
C LEU A 39 9.81 -17.75 13.91
N SER A 40 10.73 -18.68 13.73
CA SER A 40 11.34 -19.00 12.43
C SER A 40 10.59 -20.13 11.74
N PHE A 41 10.05 -19.84 10.56
CA PHE A 41 9.35 -20.79 9.71
C PHE A 41 10.23 -21.32 8.57
N ARG A 42 11.53 -21.08 8.61
CA ARG A 42 12.48 -21.54 7.58
C ARG A 42 12.33 -23.02 7.22
N ASN A 43 11.97 -23.85 8.19
CA ASN A 43 11.75 -25.28 8.03
C ASN A 43 10.26 -25.66 7.96
N GLN A 44 9.39 -24.74 7.58
CA GLN A 44 7.95 -24.98 7.48
C GLN A 44 7.64 -26.00 6.38
N VAL A 45 7.00 -27.09 6.76
CA VAL A 45 6.61 -28.19 5.84
C VAL A 45 5.10 -28.31 5.69
N GLN A 46 4.31 -27.63 6.53
CA GLN A 46 2.85 -27.71 6.53
C GLN A 46 2.22 -26.34 6.81
N GLY A 47 1.09 -26.06 6.15
CA GLY A 47 0.43 -24.77 6.19
C GLY A 47 1.09 -23.77 5.25
N ALA A 48 0.39 -22.70 4.93
CA ALA A 48 0.89 -21.61 4.11
C ALA A 48 1.31 -20.44 5.00
N GLU A 49 0.45 -20.01 5.91
CA GLU A 49 0.71 -18.88 6.81
C GLU A 49 1.67 -19.25 7.94
N GLY A 50 2.36 -18.26 8.49
CA GLY A 50 3.08 -18.37 9.74
C GLY A 50 2.11 -18.45 10.91
N LEU A 51 1.41 -17.35 11.20
CA LEU A 51 0.36 -17.28 12.20
C LEU A 51 -0.95 -16.78 11.59
N LEU A 52 -1.97 -17.62 11.60
CA LEU A 52 -3.34 -17.27 11.25
C LEU A 52 -4.18 -16.99 12.50
N VAL A 53 -4.79 -15.84 12.58
CA VAL A 53 -5.70 -15.44 13.67
C VAL A 53 -7.09 -15.20 13.11
N SER A 54 -8.11 -15.87 13.65
CA SER A 54 -9.52 -15.61 13.36
C SER A 54 -10.24 -15.36 14.68
N ALA A 55 -9.99 -14.20 15.27
CA ALA A 55 -10.42 -13.85 16.62
C ALA A 55 -10.54 -12.34 16.80
N SER A 56 -11.38 -11.92 17.74
CA SER A 56 -11.51 -10.53 18.18
C SER A 56 -10.79 -10.26 19.51
N ASP A 57 -10.63 -8.97 19.87
CA ASP A 57 -9.98 -8.56 21.11
C ASP A 57 -8.58 -9.20 21.22
N PHE A 58 -7.82 -9.14 20.09
CA PHE A 58 -6.54 -9.80 19.94
C PHE A 58 -5.40 -8.79 19.98
N THR A 59 -4.35 -9.15 20.71
CA THR A 59 -3.11 -8.36 20.74
C THR A 59 -1.92 -9.26 20.41
N ILE A 60 -1.02 -8.79 19.55
CA ILE A 60 0.29 -9.40 19.32
C ILE A 60 1.37 -8.33 19.41
N GLU A 61 2.41 -8.61 20.20
CA GLU A 61 3.46 -7.63 20.44
C GLU A 61 4.81 -8.23 20.77
N ASP A 62 5.87 -7.46 20.47
CA ASP A 62 7.25 -7.72 20.91
C ASP A 62 7.85 -9.04 20.41
N LEU A 63 7.64 -9.39 19.13
CA LEU A 63 8.23 -10.61 18.55
C LEU A 63 8.46 -10.45 17.04
N ALA A 64 9.20 -11.41 16.45
CA ALA A 64 9.35 -11.54 15.01
C ALA A 64 8.76 -12.86 14.50
N ILE A 65 8.31 -12.81 13.22
CA ILE A 65 7.89 -13.96 12.41
C ILE A 65 8.73 -13.94 11.14
N GLU A 66 9.52 -14.98 10.91
CA GLU A 66 10.49 -15.01 9.82
C GLU A 66 10.31 -16.20 8.89
N ASP A 67 10.63 -15.99 7.61
CA ASP A 67 10.81 -17.02 6.58
C ASP A 67 9.60 -17.96 6.41
N THR A 68 8.39 -17.42 6.45
CA THR A 68 7.16 -18.18 6.21
C THR A 68 7.01 -18.54 4.72
N ARG A 69 6.31 -19.62 4.42
CA ARG A 69 6.04 -20.04 3.03
C ARG A 69 4.99 -19.18 2.34
N GLY A 70 4.06 -18.65 3.08
CA GLY A 70 3.03 -17.71 2.64
C GLY A 70 2.97 -16.53 3.59
N ASP A 71 1.80 -15.98 3.86
CA ASP A 71 1.61 -14.80 4.70
C ASP A 71 2.25 -15.00 6.10
N ALA A 72 2.97 -14.00 6.59
CA ALA A 72 3.65 -14.17 7.86
C ALA A 72 2.68 -14.08 9.05
N LEU A 73 1.94 -12.97 9.17
CA LEU A 73 0.91 -12.75 10.18
C LEU A 73 -0.39 -12.37 9.50
N LYS A 74 -1.35 -13.28 9.45
CA LYS A 74 -2.68 -13.03 8.90
C LYS A 74 -3.72 -12.95 10.02
N ILE A 75 -4.45 -11.84 10.07
CA ILE A 75 -5.64 -11.71 10.92
C ILE A 75 -6.84 -11.64 9.98
N ASN A 76 -7.60 -12.74 9.95
CA ASN A 76 -8.76 -12.88 9.09
C ASN A 76 -10.04 -12.67 9.90
N GLU A 77 -10.75 -11.60 9.60
CA GLU A 77 -11.92 -11.17 10.35
C GLU A 77 -11.59 -10.73 11.81
N GLY A 78 -12.58 -10.33 12.56
CA GLY A 78 -12.40 -9.91 13.94
C GLY A 78 -12.36 -8.40 14.14
N ARG A 79 -12.47 -8.00 15.40
CA ARG A 79 -12.48 -6.60 15.81
C ARG A 79 -11.59 -6.35 17.01
N ASN A 80 -11.19 -5.07 17.21
CA ASN A 80 -10.31 -4.64 18.28
C ASN A 80 -8.97 -5.37 18.24
N ILE A 81 -8.25 -5.16 17.15
CA ILE A 81 -6.97 -5.80 16.85
C ILE A 81 -5.83 -4.83 17.17
N VAL A 82 -4.85 -5.27 17.94
CA VAL A 82 -3.63 -4.52 18.21
C VAL A 82 -2.41 -5.32 17.76
N ILE A 83 -1.64 -4.74 16.84
CA ILE A 83 -0.36 -5.28 16.36
C ILE A 83 0.69 -4.23 16.68
N ARG A 84 1.64 -4.55 17.55
CA ARG A 84 2.61 -3.58 18.05
C ARG A 84 3.99 -4.18 18.18
N ARG A 85 5.00 -3.51 17.63
CA ARG A 85 6.39 -3.98 17.69
C ARG A 85 6.52 -5.44 17.28
N VAL A 86 5.93 -5.73 16.09
CA VAL A 86 6.04 -7.03 15.42
C VAL A 86 6.91 -6.85 14.18
N ARG A 87 7.90 -7.72 13.99
CA ARG A 87 8.68 -7.78 12.76
C ARG A 87 8.28 -9.00 11.95
N THR A 88 8.01 -8.78 10.67
CA THR A 88 7.86 -9.86 9.69
C THR A 88 8.98 -9.73 8.66
N GLU A 89 9.67 -10.82 8.33
CA GLU A 89 10.84 -10.75 7.47
C GLU A 89 11.09 -12.05 6.69
N TRP A 90 11.43 -11.92 5.42
CA TRP A 90 12.06 -12.96 4.64
C TRP A 90 13.55 -12.66 4.55
N THR A 91 14.34 -13.42 5.30
CA THR A 91 15.74 -13.12 5.60
C THR A 91 16.69 -13.28 4.41
N ASN A 92 16.23 -13.86 3.30
CA ASN A 92 17.00 -13.97 2.06
C ASN A 92 16.88 -12.73 1.15
N GLY A 93 16.08 -11.73 1.57
CA GLY A 93 15.81 -10.52 0.80
C GLY A 93 14.65 -10.66 -0.19
N PRO A 94 14.45 -9.64 -1.07
CA PRO A 94 13.37 -9.61 -2.04
C PRO A 94 13.41 -10.81 -3.01
N ASP A 95 12.31 -11.54 -3.10
CA ASP A 95 12.19 -12.69 -4.01
C ASP A 95 10.69 -12.98 -4.26
N GLU A 96 10.31 -13.28 -5.50
CA GLU A 96 8.94 -13.65 -5.87
C GLU A 96 8.44 -14.89 -5.11
N ALA A 97 9.35 -15.77 -4.67
CA ALA A 97 9.02 -16.96 -3.90
C ALA A 97 8.71 -16.68 -2.42
N ASN A 98 8.93 -15.48 -1.94
CA ASN A 98 8.54 -15.08 -0.59
C ASN A 98 7.01 -15.09 -0.44
N GLY A 99 6.53 -15.16 0.80
CA GLY A 99 5.10 -14.99 1.05
C GLY A 99 4.59 -13.61 0.63
N ALA A 100 3.32 -13.54 0.27
CA ALA A 100 2.72 -12.34 -0.28
C ALA A 100 2.69 -11.20 0.74
N TYR A 101 2.21 -11.48 1.96
CA TYR A 101 1.95 -10.44 2.95
C TYR A 101 2.73 -10.65 4.25
N GLY A 102 3.37 -9.56 4.70
CA GLY A 102 4.05 -9.56 5.99
C GLY A 102 3.05 -9.47 7.15
N ILE A 103 2.48 -8.30 7.39
CA ILE A 103 1.43 -8.06 8.40
C ILE A 103 0.12 -7.83 7.67
N TYR A 104 -0.85 -8.73 7.85
CA TYR A 104 -2.03 -8.84 7.00
C TYR A 104 -3.35 -8.92 7.78
N PRO A 105 -3.88 -7.82 8.34
CA PRO A 105 -5.27 -7.75 8.79
C PRO A 105 -6.21 -7.58 7.59
N VAL A 106 -7.20 -8.47 7.47
CA VAL A 106 -8.21 -8.47 6.40
C VAL A 106 -9.59 -8.69 6.96
N GLN A 107 -10.59 -7.92 6.46
CA GLN A 107 -11.97 -7.94 6.95
C GLN A 107 -12.08 -7.70 8.46
N THR A 108 -11.25 -6.81 8.96
CA THR A 108 -11.15 -6.47 10.38
C THR A 108 -11.76 -5.10 10.71
N GLU A 109 -12.05 -4.87 11.98
CA GLU A 109 -12.60 -3.61 12.47
C GLU A 109 -11.85 -3.13 13.72
N ASN A 110 -11.60 -1.82 13.82
CA ASN A 110 -10.84 -1.20 14.91
C ASN A 110 -9.44 -1.80 15.03
N VAL A 111 -8.58 -1.48 14.07
CA VAL A 111 -7.20 -1.99 14.01
C VAL A 111 -6.22 -0.91 14.42
N LEU A 112 -5.32 -1.22 15.33
CA LEU A 112 -4.12 -0.44 15.60
C LEU A 112 -2.88 -1.27 15.23
N LEU A 113 -2.13 -0.80 14.23
CA LEU A 113 -0.87 -1.37 13.78
C LEU A 113 0.22 -0.32 13.95
N GLU A 114 1.14 -0.54 14.88
CA GLU A 114 2.14 0.47 15.22
C GLU A 114 3.51 -0.10 15.57
N GLU A 115 4.54 0.73 15.38
CA GLU A 115 5.92 0.44 15.78
C GLU A 115 6.45 -0.91 15.26
N SER A 116 5.92 -1.37 14.14
CA SER A 116 6.20 -2.67 13.54
C SER A 116 7.09 -2.55 12.30
N VAL A 117 7.69 -3.66 11.89
CA VAL A 117 8.62 -3.72 10.75
C VAL A 117 8.20 -4.84 9.80
N ALA A 118 8.20 -4.57 8.49
CA ALA A 118 7.88 -5.56 7.47
C ALA A 118 8.92 -5.53 6.33
N ILE A 119 9.53 -6.69 6.04
CA ILE A 119 10.68 -6.79 5.12
C ILE A 119 10.53 -7.98 4.18
N GLY A 120 10.65 -7.73 2.88
CA GLY A 120 10.84 -8.75 1.86
C GLY A 120 9.58 -9.46 1.37
N ALA A 121 8.38 -8.93 1.63
CA ALA A 121 7.12 -9.48 1.14
C ALA A 121 7.02 -9.35 -0.40
N SER A 122 6.56 -10.42 -1.06
CA SER A 122 6.43 -10.43 -2.52
C SER A 122 5.16 -9.73 -3.05
N ASP A 123 4.34 -9.20 -2.15
CA ASP A 123 3.20 -8.35 -2.45
C ASP A 123 3.24 -7.13 -1.52
N ALA A 124 2.75 -7.18 -0.30
CA ALA A 124 2.82 -6.03 0.60
C ALA A 124 3.46 -6.38 1.97
N GLY A 125 4.39 -5.51 2.41
CA GLY A 125 4.95 -5.64 3.75
C GLY A 125 3.89 -5.50 4.83
N ILE A 126 3.10 -4.43 4.76
CA ILE A 126 1.91 -4.21 5.58
C ILE A 126 0.71 -4.08 4.63
N TYR A 127 -0.22 -5.01 4.71
CA TYR A 127 -1.48 -4.96 3.96
C TYR A 127 -2.66 -4.86 4.93
N VAL A 128 -3.54 -3.91 4.69
CA VAL A 128 -4.82 -3.80 5.38
C VAL A 128 -5.94 -3.81 4.35
N GLY A 129 -6.69 -4.91 4.28
CA GLY A 129 -7.72 -5.08 3.27
C GLY A 129 -9.13 -5.21 3.82
N GLN A 130 -10.10 -4.63 3.12
CA GLN A 130 -11.55 -4.72 3.38
C GLN A 130 -11.92 -4.50 4.86
N SER A 131 -11.17 -3.62 5.50
CA SER A 131 -11.24 -3.34 6.95
C SER A 131 -11.91 -2.00 7.24
N ARG A 132 -12.13 -1.69 8.53
CA ARG A 132 -12.78 -0.44 8.96
C ARG A 132 -12.11 0.13 10.22
N ASN A 133 -12.03 1.46 10.31
CA ASN A 133 -11.47 2.18 11.46
C ASN A 133 -10.05 1.71 11.79
N VAL A 134 -9.12 2.04 10.90
CA VAL A 134 -7.76 1.53 10.93
C VAL A 134 -6.76 2.64 11.24
N VAL A 135 -5.79 2.35 12.07
CA VAL A 135 -4.62 3.20 12.30
C VAL A 135 -3.36 2.39 12.02
N VAL A 136 -2.57 2.86 11.06
CA VAL A 136 -1.24 2.32 10.70
C VAL A 136 -0.20 3.40 10.94
N ARG A 137 0.58 3.29 12.02
CA ARG A 137 1.48 4.39 12.41
C ARG A 137 2.85 3.95 12.92
N ASN A 138 3.85 4.79 12.68
CA ASN A 138 5.21 4.62 13.19
C ASN A 138 5.82 3.26 12.82
N ASN A 139 5.44 2.71 11.67
CA ASN A 139 5.97 1.46 11.17
C ASN A 139 7.11 1.71 10.18
N ARG A 140 7.89 0.67 9.91
CA ARG A 140 8.90 0.63 8.86
C ARG A 140 8.61 -0.50 7.90
N ALA A 141 8.49 -0.19 6.62
CA ALA A 141 8.32 -1.17 5.54
C ALA A 141 9.44 -0.98 4.52
N GLU A 142 10.21 -2.05 4.26
CA GLU A 142 11.35 -1.96 3.34
C GLU A 142 11.58 -3.25 2.57
N TYR A 143 12.04 -3.10 1.32
CA TYR A 143 12.34 -4.20 0.41
C TYR A 143 11.13 -5.10 0.11
N ASN A 144 9.92 -4.56 0.13
CA ASN A 144 8.70 -5.22 -0.30
C ASN A 144 8.31 -4.76 -1.72
N VAL A 145 7.34 -5.39 -2.35
CA VAL A 145 6.73 -4.81 -3.55
C VAL A 145 5.92 -3.58 -3.13
N ALA A 146 4.85 -3.71 -2.39
CA ALA A 146 4.23 -2.57 -1.71
C ALA A 146 4.77 -2.46 -0.28
N GLY A 147 5.24 -1.27 0.11
CA GLY A 147 5.64 -1.06 1.51
C GLY A 147 4.45 -1.19 2.45
N ILE A 148 3.45 -0.33 2.25
CA ILE A 148 2.17 -0.32 2.97
C ILE A 148 1.06 -0.25 1.94
N GLU A 149 0.08 -1.14 2.04
CA GLU A 149 -1.09 -1.16 1.17
C GLU A 149 -2.37 -1.11 1.98
N ILE A 150 -3.24 -0.20 1.60
CA ILE A 150 -4.60 -0.04 2.15
C ILE A 150 -5.57 -0.31 1.01
N GLU A 151 -6.21 -1.49 1.03
CA GLU A 151 -7.08 -1.91 -0.06
C GLU A 151 -8.53 -2.05 0.39
N ASN A 152 -9.46 -1.45 -0.34
CA ASN A 152 -10.91 -1.51 -0.06
C ASN A 152 -11.26 -1.29 1.43
N THR A 153 -10.52 -0.40 2.09
CA THR A 153 -10.65 -0.13 3.52
C THR A 153 -11.38 1.19 3.77
N ILE A 154 -12.23 1.22 4.77
CA ILE A 154 -13.04 2.38 5.13
C ILE A 154 -12.48 3.04 6.39
N SER A 155 -12.11 4.31 6.29
CA SER A 155 -11.54 5.11 7.36
C SER A 155 -10.20 4.57 7.86
N ALA A 156 -9.13 4.89 7.14
CA ALA A 156 -7.77 4.56 7.53
C ALA A 156 -6.92 5.82 7.75
N ASP A 157 -6.17 5.83 8.84
CA ASP A 157 -5.12 6.80 9.12
C ASP A 157 -3.75 6.14 9.01
N VAL A 158 -2.94 6.57 8.05
CA VAL A 158 -1.61 6.04 7.75
C VAL A 158 -0.58 7.13 7.99
N TYR A 159 0.10 7.13 9.13
CA TYR A 159 0.97 8.26 9.48
C TYR A 159 2.22 7.89 10.28
N GLY A 160 3.22 8.76 10.14
CA GLY A 160 4.50 8.59 10.85
C GLY A 160 5.29 7.35 10.43
N ASN A 161 4.92 6.73 9.32
CA ASN A 161 5.58 5.53 8.82
C ASN A 161 6.80 5.88 7.97
N THR A 162 7.72 4.92 7.85
CA THR A 162 8.84 4.96 6.92
C THR A 162 8.65 3.84 5.89
N ALA A 163 8.40 4.21 4.64
CA ALA A 163 8.36 3.29 3.50
C ALA A 163 9.56 3.58 2.59
N VAL A 164 10.53 2.68 2.57
CA VAL A 164 11.82 2.91 1.90
C VAL A 164 12.33 1.65 1.21
N ASN A 165 12.94 1.82 0.05
CA ASN A 165 13.49 0.71 -0.73
C ASN A 165 12.47 -0.36 -1.12
N ASN A 166 11.18 -0.04 -1.23
CA ASN A 166 10.17 -0.92 -1.80
C ASN A 166 10.09 -0.69 -3.32
N THR A 167 9.26 -1.41 -4.02
CA THR A 167 8.89 -1.10 -5.41
C THR A 167 7.94 0.10 -5.41
N GLY A 168 6.88 0.07 -4.59
CA GLY A 168 5.99 1.19 -4.28
C GLY A 168 5.95 1.45 -2.78
N GLY A 169 5.90 2.73 -2.36
CA GLY A 169 5.98 3.11 -0.95
C GLY A 169 4.67 2.85 -0.20
N ILE A 170 3.65 3.66 -0.45
CA ILE A 170 2.32 3.53 0.16
C ILE A 170 1.27 3.46 -0.95
N LEU A 171 0.48 2.40 -0.97
CA LEU A 171 -0.57 2.16 -1.95
C LEU A 171 -1.95 2.28 -1.30
N VAL A 172 -2.86 2.99 -1.94
CA VAL A 172 -4.27 3.11 -1.53
C VAL A 172 -5.13 2.67 -2.70
N PHE A 173 -5.61 1.45 -2.63
CA PHE A 173 -6.32 0.80 -3.74
C PHE A 173 -7.78 0.57 -3.40
N ASP A 174 -8.65 0.80 -4.38
CA ASP A 174 -9.99 0.23 -4.41
C ASP A 174 -10.11 -0.68 -5.63
N MET A 175 -10.49 -1.92 -5.40
CA MET A 175 -10.49 -2.98 -6.41
C MET A 175 -11.88 -3.59 -6.53
N PRO A 176 -12.29 -4.03 -7.74
CA PRO A 176 -13.56 -4.71 -7.93
C PRO A 176 -13.57 -6.10 -7.29
N ASP A 177 -14.77 -6.69 -7.22
CA ASP A 177 -15.00 -8.07 -6.77
C ASP A 177 -14.60 -8.36 -5.30
N LEU A 178 -14.44 -7.31 -4.50
CA LEU A 178 -14.18 -7.41 -3.06
C LEU A 178 -15.44 -7.07 -2.25
N PRO A 179 -15.53 -7.50 -0.97
CA PRO A 179 -16.74 -7.37 -0.16
C PRO A 179 -17.25 -5.95 0.09
N GLN A 180 -16.38 -4.95 -0.07
CA GLN A 180 -16.72 -3.54 0.11
C GLN A 180 -15.80 -2.66 -0.74
N SER A 181 -16.26 -1.46 -1.09
CA SER A 181 -15.40 -0.41 -1.62
C SER A 181 -14.70 0.35 -0.50
N GLY A 182 -13.46 0.78 -0.76
CA GLY A 182 -12.66 1.57 0.17
C GLY A 182 -12.88 3.07 -0.01
N HIS A 183 -12.71 3.83 1.08
CA HIS A 183 -12.72 5.29 1.03
C HIS A 183 -12.26 5.92 2.35
N SER A 184 -12.02 7.22 2.31
CA SER A 184 -11.67 8.01 3.50
C SER A 184 -10.36 7.58 4.14
N THR A 185 -9.31 7.49 3.32
CA THR A 185 -7.95 7.20 3.78
C THR A 185 -7.14 8.50 3.85
N ARG A 186 -6.43 8.69 4.96
CA ARG A 186 -5.49 9.80 5.14
C ARG A 186 -4.06 9.28 5.24
N VAL A 187 -3.17 9.77 4.39
CA VAL A 187 -1.74 9.44 4.35
C VAL A 187 -0.96 10.69 4.73
N TYR A 188 -0.39 10.75 5.94
CA TYR A 188 0.24 11.98 6.41
C TYR A 188 1.43 11.78 7.35
N GLY A 189 2.35 12.73 7.31
CA GLY A 189 3.52 12.71 8.20
C GLY A 189 4.44 11.50 7.99
N ASN A 190 4.40 10.86 6.82
CA ASN A 190 5.24 9.71 6.51
C ASN A 190 6.53 10.14 5.81
N THR A 191 7.55 9.28 5.88
CA THR A 191 8.77 9.34 5.06
C THR A 191 8.70 8.24 4.00
N ILE A 192 8.63 8.64 2.72
CA ILE A 192 8.37 7.75 1.58
C ILE A 192 9.45 8.00 0.53
N THR A 193 10.55 7.26 0.61
CA THR A 193 11.73 7.61 -0.19
C THR A 193 12.43 6.40 -0.78
N ASN A 194 13.04 6.62 -1.96
CA ASN A 194 13.87 5.59 -2.61
C ASN A 194 13.14 4.25 -2.83
N ASN A 195 11.85 4.27 -3.18
CA ASN A 195 11.10 3.04 -3.44
C ASN A 195 11.37 2.55 -4.86
N ASN A 196 12.62 2.24 -5.16
CA ASN A 196 13.15 1.93 -6.49
C ASN A 196 13.56 0.46 -6.65
N THR A 197 13.15 -0.41 -5.75
CA THR A 197 13.39 -1.85 -5.88
C THR A 197 12.62 -2.38 -7.08
N GLU A 198 13.30 -3.12 -7.97
CA GLU A 198 12.66 -3.78 -9.11
C GLU A 198 11.44 -4.59 -8.64
N ASN A 199 10.34 -4.53 -9.41
CA ASN A 199 9.12 -5.23 -9.04
C ASN A 199 9.32 -6.74 -9.13
N PHE A 200 9.19 -7.43 -8.01
CA PHE A 200 9.29 -8.88 -7.88
C PHE A 200 7.96 -9.53 -7.48
N GLY A 201 6.85 -8.81 -7.64
CA GLY A 201 5.50 -9.33 -7.40
C GLY A 201 5.13 -10.44 -8.38
N ALA A 202 4.33 -11.38 -7.91
CA ALA A 202 3.90 -12.50 -8.73
C ALA A 202 3.08 -12.02 -9.95
N ALA A 203 3.43 -12.50 -11.12
CA ALA A 203 2.77 -12.10 -12.35
C ALA A 203 1.25 -12.36 -12.29
N GLY A 204 0.46 -11.34 -12.65
CA GLY A 204 -1.00 -11.39 -12.63
C GLY A 204 -1.64 -10.93 -11.31
N THR A 205 -0.86 -10.49 -10.33
CA THR A 205 -1.38 -9.76 -9.17
C THR A 205 -1.48 -8.24 -9.47
N PRO A 206 -2.38 -7.50 -8.79
CA PRO A 206 -2.48 -6.05 -8.97
C PRO A 206 -1.15 -5.33 -8.72
N VAL A 207 -0.43 -5.69 -7.69
CA VAL A 207 0.85 -5.06 -7.33
C VAL A 207 1.96 -5.31 -8.35
N ALA A 208 1.87 -6.38 -9.16
CA ALA A 208 2.82 -6.60 -10.26
C ALA A 208 2.72 -5.55 -11.38
N SER A 209 1.64 -4.75 -11.40
CA SER A 209 1.47 -3.62 -12.32
C SER A 209 2.03 -2.30 -11.79
N VAL A 210 2.43 -2.24 -10.53
CA VAL A 210 2.98 -1.02 -9.92
C VAL A 210 4.39 -0.77 -10.47
N PRO A 211 4.62 0.38 -11.09
CA PRO A 211 5.97 0.73 -11.56
C PRO A 211 6.95 0.85 -10.40
N ALA A 212 8.14 0.29 -10.54
CA ALA A 212 9.21 0.55 -9.58
C ALA A 212 9.54 2.05 -9.53
N GLY A 213 9.82 2.57 -8.37
CA GLY A 213 10.03 4.00 -8.21
C GLY A 213 8.76 4.80 -7.94
N SER A 214 7.73 4.15 -7.39
CA SER A 214 6.48 4.82 -7.02
C SER A 214 6.47 5.18 -5.53
N GLY A 215 6.24 6.46 -5.21
CA GLY A 215 6.13 6.91 -3.82
C GLY A 215 4.79 6.55 -3.20
N VAL A 216 3.75 7.34 -3.48
CA VAL A 216 2.36 7.03 -3.12
C VAL A 216 1.61 6.68 -4.40
N VAL A 217 0.83 5.61 -4.38
CA VAL A 217 -0.04 5.23 -5.51
C VAL A 217 -1.48 5.16 -5.03
N VAL A 218 -2.34 5.94 -5.67
CA VAL A 218 -3.80 5.83 -5.50
C VAL A 218 -4.37 5.16 -6.73
N ASN A 219 -5.12 4.09 -6.56
CA ASN A 219 -5.86 3.45 -7.65
C ASN A 219 -7.35 3.41 -7.33
N SER A 220 -8.16 4.08 -8.14
CA SER A 220 -9.64 4.12 -8.03
C SER A 220 -10.15 4.51 -6.64
N GLY A 221 -9.33 5.14 -5.82
CA GLY A 221 -9.69 5.47 -4.45
C GLY A 221 -10.46 6.77 -4.32
N ASP A 222 -11.40 6.81 -3.36
CA ASP A 222 -12.26 7.94 -3.07
C ASP A 222 -11.96 8.57 -1.71
N ARG A 223 -12.10 9.91 -1.64
CA ARG A 223 -11.95 10.68 -0.40
C ARG A 223 -10.61 10.41 0.29
N ILE A 224 -9.55 10.70 -0.43
CA ILE A 224 -8.18 10.48 0.03
C ILE A 224 -7.50 11.82 0.27
N GLU A 225 -6.81 11.92 1.40
CA GLU A 225 -5.95 13.04 1.73
C GLU A 225 -4.50 12.59 1.84
N ILE A 226 -3.59 13.26 1.14
CA ILE A 226 -2.14 13.02 1.17
C ILE A 226 -1.48 14.34 1.58
N PHE A 227 -1.00 14.43 2.83
CA PHE A 227 -0.50 15.70 3.35
C PHE A 227 0.63 15.56 4.37
N ASP A 228 1.44 16.60 4.47
CA ASP A 228 2.55 16.70 5.43
C ASP A 228 3.56 15.53 5.35
N ASN A 229 3.65 14.84 4.21
CA ASN A 229 4.62 13.76 3.99
C ASN A 229 5.95 14.32 3.46
N ASP A 230 7.01 13.54 3.66
CA ASP A 230 8.32 13.70 3.01
C ASP A 230 8.45 12.62 1.94
N ILE A 231 8.26 12.99 0.67
CA ILE A 231 8.23 12.05 -0.46
C ILE A 231 9.36 12.42 -1.42
N ALA A 232 10.34 11.52 -1.57
CA ALA A 232 11.55 11.86 -2.28
C ALA A 232 12.20 10.68 -3.00
N ASP A 233 12.92 11.03 -4.07
CA ASP A 233 13.81 10.09 -4.77
C ASP A 233 13.12 8.79 -5.22
N ASN A 234 11.85 8.87 -5.60
CA ASN A 234 11.10 7.77 -6.20
C ASN A 234 11.20 7.91 -7.73
N ASP A 235 11.92 7.03 -8.38
CA ASP A 235 12.41 7.19 -9.75
C ASP A 235 11.31 7.36 -10.81
N THR A 236 10.12 6.79 -10.58
CA THR A 236 8.98 6.93 -11.49
C THR A 236 8.16 8.19 -11.18
N ALA A 237 7.65 8.34 -9.97
CA ALA A 237 6.95 9.53 -9.51
C ALA A 237 6.75 9.52 -7.99
N ASN A 238 6.71 10.71 -7.39
CA ASN A 238 6.44 10.83 -5.97
C ASN A 238 4.98 10.49 -5.61
N VAL A 239 4.02 10.86 -6.46
CA VAL A 239 2.62 10.46 -6.33
C VAL A 239 2.06 10.04 -7.69
N ILE A 240 1.38 8.90 -7.75
CA ILE A 240 0.64 8.42 -8.91
C ILE A 240 -0.83 8.32 -8.55
N ILE A 241 -1.69 8.90 -9.39
CA ILE A 241 -3.14 8.76 -9.32
C ILE A 241 -3.59 8.00 -10.56
N SER A 242 -4.24 6.88 -10.37
CA SER A 242 -4.66 6.00 -11.45
C SER A 242 -6.09 5.51 -11.28
N SER A 243 -6.72 5.21 -12.39
CA SER A 243 -7.97 4.48 -12.46
C SER A 243 -7.70 2.98 -12.58
N TYR A 244 -8.72 2.18 -12.37
CA TYR A 244 -8.65 0.74 -12.65
C TYR A 244 -8.32 0.45 -14.13
N TYR A 245 -8.73 1.34 -15.04
CA TYR A 245 -8.50 1.16 -16.48
C TYR A 245 -7.03 1.21 -16.89
N SER A 246 -6.18 1.89 -16.15
CA SER A 246 -4.74 2.01 -16.45
C SER A 246 -3.89 0.88 -15.85
N THR A 247 -4.46 0.03 -14.99
CA THR A 247 -3.70 -1.05 -14.32
C THR A 247 -3.37 -2.22 -15.25
N GLY A 248 -3.98 -2.32 -16.43
CA GLY A 248 -3.88 -3.50 -17.29
C GLY A 248 -4.57 -4.74 -16.72
N TYR A 249 -5.18 -4.66 -15.56
CA TYR A 249 -5.83 -5.74 -14.83
C TYR A 249 -7.32 -5.85 -15.19
N GLN A 250 -7.63 -5.68 -16.46
CA GLN A 250 -9.03 -5.63 -16.92
C GLN A 250 -9.60 -7.04 -17.07
N GLY A 251 -10.73 -7.28 -16.42
CA GLY A 251 -11.58 -8.43 -16.68
C GLY A 251 -12.27 -8.36 -18.04
N ASN A 252 -13.07 -9.40 -18.39
CA ASN A 252 -13.82 -9.49 -19.65
C ASN A 252 -15.16 -8.73 -19.63
N TYR A 253 -15.40 -7.84 -18.66
CA TYR A 253 -16.66 -7.09 -18.49
C TYR A 253 -16.35 -5.63 -18.21
N ASP A 254 -17.31 -4.76 -18.47
CA ASP A 254 -17.18 -3.35 -18.09
C ASP A 254 -17.35 -3.22 -16.57
N VAL A 255 -16.25 -2.98 -15.89
CA VAL A 255 -16.22 -2.87 -14.43
C VAL A 255 -17.09 -1.73 -13.89
N ALA A 256 -17.34 -0.70 -14.69
CA ALA A 256 -18.19 0.43 -14.31
C ALA A 256 -19.65 0.08 -14.03
N ASP A 257 -20.11 -1.09 -14.48
CA ASP A 257 -21.46 -1.58 -14.18
C ASP A 257 -21.63 -2.05 -12.72
N VAL A 258 -20.53 -2.41 -12.05
CA VAL A 258 -20.54 -3.02 -10.71
C VAL A 258 -19.64 -2.32 -9.70
N TYR A 259 -18.80 -1.39 -10.16
CA TYR A 259 -17.75 -0.78 -9.36
C TYR A 259 -17.40 0.61 -9.94
N ASP A 260 -17.02 1.56 -9.09
CA ASP A 260 -16.52 2.87 -9.54
C ASP A 260 -15.00 2.78 -9.80
N PRO A 261 -14.56 2.74 -11.05
CA PRO A 261 -13.15 2.54 -11.40
C PRO A 261 -12.33 3.82 -11.40
N TYR A 262 -12.90 4.95 -11.02
CA TYR A 262 -12.27 6.26 -11.12
C TYR A 262 -11.77 6.77 -9.79
N PRO A 263 -10.59 7.43 -9.76
CA PRO A 263 -10.11 8.13 -8.57
C PRO A 263 -10.84 9.47 -8.42
N GLU A 264 -11.39 9.75 -7.23
CA GLU A 264 -12.19 10.94 -6.99
C GLU A 264 -12.00 11.52 -5.57
N THR A 265 -12.25 12.82 -5.44
CA THR A 265 -12.20 13.50 -4.14
C THR A 265 -10.84 13.29 -3.47
N ILE A 266 -9.76 13.59 -4.19
CA ILE A 266 -8.40 13.43 -3.69
C ILE A 266 -7.82 14.81 -3.39
N PHE A 267 -7.21 14.95 -2.22
CA PHE A 267 -6.58 16.19 -1.78
C PHE A 267 -5.11 15.94 -1.44
N ILE A 268 -4.20 16.64 -2.14
CA ILE A 268 -2.75 16.55 -1.95
C ILE A 268 -2.24 17.93 -1.53
N TYR A 269 -1.74 18.07 -0.30
CA TYR A 269 -1.34 19.39 0.21
C TYR A 269 -0.24 19.30 1.26
N GLY A 270 0.57 20.34 1.34
CA GLY A 270 1.58 20.51 2.39
C GLY A 270 2.69 19.45 2.41
N ASN A 271 2.83 18.64 1.37
CA ASN A 271 3.90 17.65 1.29
C ASN A 271 5.24 18.32 0.91
N ARG A 272 6.34 17.73 1.31
CA ARG A 272 7.66 18.04 0.77
C ARG A 272 8.02 17.03 -0.30
N PHE A 273 8.12 17.50 -1.54
CA PHE A 273 8.59 16.71 -2.66
C PHE A 273 10.05 17.07 -2.97
N SER A 274 10.88 16.07 -3.28
CA SER A 274 12.23 16.28 -3.78
C SER A 274 12.73 15.09 -4.58
N GLY A 275 13.49 15.34 -5.63
CA GLY A 275 13.93 14.28 -6.54
C GLY A 275 12.74 13.54 -7.17
N GLY A 276 12.99 12.38 -7.73
CA GLY A 276 11.94 11.56 -8.34
C GLY A 276 11.69 11.86 -9.82
N GLY A 277 10.92 11.01 -10.48
CA GLY A 277 10.49 11.17 -11.87
C GLY A 277 11.60 11.11 -12.92
N SER A 278 12.85 10.87 -12.53
CA SER A 278 14.01 10.98 -13.40
C SER A 278 14.32 9.73 -14.22
N ALA A 279 13.90 8.57 -13.73
CA ALA A 279 14.13 7.27 -14.36
C ALA A 279 12.89 6.35 -14.20
N PRO A 280 11.73 6.73 -14.77
CA PRO A 280 10.50 5.98 -14.62
C PRO A 280 10.65 4.55 -15.14
N ASP A 281 9.99 3.62 -14.47
CA ASP A 281 10.02 2.21 -14.83
C ASP A 281 9.28 1.94 -16.14
N GLY A 282 9.85 1.06 -16.95
CA GLY A 282 9.30 0.68 -18.24
C GLY A 282 9.68 1.61 -19.40
N LEU A 283 9.80 1.02 -20.57
CA LEU A 283 10.25 1.74 -21.79
C LEU A 283 9.27 2.82 -22.24
N ASP A 284 7.98 2.60 -22.06
CA ASP A 284 6.92 3.53 -22.48
C ASP A 284 6.93 4.80 -21.64
N LEU A 285 7.04 4.66 -20.32
CA LEU A 285 7.15 5.82 -19.42
C LEU A 285 8.46 6.57 -19.62
N GLN A 286 9.57 5.86 -19.84
CA GLN A 286 10.84 6.50 -20.17
C GLN A 286 10.77 7.26 -21.50
N ALA A 287 10.14 6.69 -22.52
CA ALA A 287 9.96 7.35 -23.81
C ALA A 287 9.07 8.61 -23.67
N LEU A 288 7.98 8.52 -22.92
CA LEU A 288 7.11 9.64 -22.61
C LEU A 288 7.88 10.76 -21.90
N ARG A 289 8.63 10.42 -20.84
CA ARG A 289 9.44 11.40 -20.12
C ARG A 289 10.43 12.12 -21.05
N VAL A 290 11.16 11.36 -21.87
CA VAL A 290 12.13 11.96 -22.80
C VAL A 290 11.44 12.85 -23.85
N ALA A 291 10.30 12.43 -24.36
CA ALA A 291 9.54 13.19 -25.35
C ALA A 291 9.03 14.53 -24.80
N MET A 292 8.60 14.54 -23.54
CA MET A 292 8.02 15.72 -22.91
C MET A 292 9.06 16.63 -22.25
N PHE A 293 10.04 16.05 -21.56
CA PHE A 293 10.96 16.80 -20.70
C PHE A 293 12.42 16.73 -21.16
N GLY A 294 12.71 16.03 -22.25
CA GLY A 294 14.06 15.83 -22.76
C GLY A 294 14.88 14.82 -21.95
N PHE A 295 16.12 14.58 -22.38
CA PHE A 295 16.97 13.55 -21.79
C PHE A 295 17.31 13.76 -20.30
N SER A 296 17.37 15.01 -19.85
CA SER A 296 17.73 15.38 -18.47
C SER A 296 16.54 15.83 -17.63
N GLY A 297 15.34 15.87 -18.20
CA GLY A 297 14.14 16.26 -17.47
C GLY A 297 13.53 15.08 -16.69
N SER A 298 12.66 15.43 -15.76
CA SER A 298 11.94 14.47 -14.90
C SER A 298 10.44 14.63 -15.07
N PHE A 299 9.66 13.61 -14.75
CA PHE A 299 8.24 13.78 -14.54
C PHE A 299 7.97 14.75 -13.38
N PRO A 300 6.86 15.47 -13.38
CA PRO A 300 6.35 16.17 -12.21
C PRO A 300 6.17 15.25 -11.00
N ASP A 301 6.08 15.86 -9.82
CA ASP A 301 5.90 15.12 -8.57
C ASP A 301 4.60 14.30 -8.53
N VAL A 302 3.56 14.79 -9.20
CA VAL A 302 2.25 14.14 -9.29
C VAL A 302 1.96 13.74 -10.73
N VAL A 303 1.66 12.48 -10.95
CA VAL A 303 1.25 11.93 -12.25
C VAL A 303 -0.15 11.35 -12.13
N TRP A 304 -1.06 11.84 -12.95
CA TRP A 304 -2.43 11.36 -13.06
C TRP A 304 -2.67 10.74 -14.45
N ASP A 305 -3.31 9.58 -14.48
CA ASP A 305 -3.62 8.88 -15.73
C ASP A 305 -4.66 9.60 -16.61
N GLY A 306 -5.42 10.54 -16.03
CA GLY A 306 -6.40 11.37 -16.75
C GLY A 306 -7.75 10.72 -16.95
N TYR A 307 -8.00 9.53 -16.40
CA TYR A 307 -9.35 8.97 -16.43
C TYR A 307 -10.25 9.68 -15.42
N ALA A 308 -11.38 10.18 -15.92
CA ALA A 308 -12.42 10.81 -15.12
C ALA A 308 -13.78 10.20 -15.44
N ASN A 309 -14.64 10.10 -14.43
CA ASN A 309 -16.00 9.59 -14.60
C ASN A 309 -16.84 10.54 -15.46
N PRO A 310 -17.28 10.12 -16.67
CA PRO A 310 -18.03 11.02 -17.58
C PRO A 310 -19.33 11.56 -16.97
N GLY A 311 -19.93 10.85 -16.02
CA GLY A 311 -21.14 11.29 -15.33
C GLY A 311 -20.91 12.37 -14.26
N LYS A 312 -19.65 12.67 -13.95
CA LYS A 312 -19.24 13.62 -12.91
C LYS A 312 -18.47 14.83 -13.47
N LEU A 313 -18.44 14.99 -14.81
CA LEU A 313 -17.85 16.15 -15.46
C LEU A 313 -18.85 17.31 -15.52
N ASP A 314 -18.32 18.54 -15.52
CA ASP A 314 -19.07 19.76 -15.75
C ASP A 314 -19.19 20.05 -17.26
N GLU A 315 -19.75 21.23 -17.63
CA GLU A 315 -19.91 21.66 -19.01
C GLU A 315 -18.59 21.96 -19.74
N ASN A 316 -17.50 22.13 -19.03
CA ASN A 316 -16.15 22.35 -19.56
C ASN A 316 -15.36 21.06 -19.74
N GLY A 317 -15.85 19.94 -19.20
CA GLY A 317 -15.16 18.66 -19.19
C GLY A 317 -14.26 18.44 -17.97
N ASP A 318 -14.34 19.31 -16.96
CA ASP A 318 -13.62 19.18 -15.70
C ASP A 318 -14.44 18.40 -14.66
N LEU A 319 -13.78 17.71 -13.73
CA LEU A 319 -14.48 17.07 -12.61
C LEU A 319 -15.21 18.12 -11.78
N GLN A 320 -16.49 17.89 -11.50
CA GLN A 320 -17.27 18.74 -10.61
C GLN A 320 -16.63 18.80 -9.22
N ALA A 321 -16.70 19.94 -8.56
CA ALA A 321 -16.02 20.22 -7.29
C ALA A 321 -16.11 19.10 -6.21
N PRO A 322 -17.24 18.39 -5.99
CA PRO A 322 -17.28 17.30 -5.04
C PRO A 322 -16.41 16.08 -5.38
N TYR A 323 -16.01 15.96 -6.63
CA TYR A 323 -15.23 14.82 -7.16
C TYR A 323 -13.81 15.20 -7.56
N ALA A 324 -13.44 16.45 -7.38
CA ALA A 324 -12.18 17.00 -7.87
C ALA A 324 -10.95 16.32 -7.24
N ILE A 325 -9.89 16.25 -8.05
CA ILE A 325 -8.54 15.95 -7.62
C ILE A 325 -7.83 17.28 -7.45
N CYS A 326 -7.54 17.67 -6.22
CA CYS A 326 -6.95 18.94 -5.87
C CYS A 326 -5.52 18.76 -5.38
N VAL A 327 -4.59 19.54 -5.90
CA VAL A 327 -3.20 19.58 -5.44
C VAL A 327 -2.85 21.01 -5.02
N ASP A 328 -2.76 21.28 -3.72
CA ASP A 328 -2.30 22.53 -3.13
C ASP A 328 -0.94 22.28 -2.45
N ASN A 329 0.10 22.15 -3.24
CA ASN A 329 1.42 21.75 -2.75
C ASN A 329 2.54 22.66 -3.27
N GLY A 330 2.35 23.97 -3.14
CA GLY A 330 3.33 24.97 -3.56
C GLY A 330 3.58 24.96 -5.06
N ASP A 331 4.82 24.76 -5.46
CA ASP A 331 5.24 24.78 -6.88
C ASP A 331 5.08 23.39 -7.56
N ALA A 332 4.47 22.41 -6.92
CA ALA A 332 4.30 21.09 -7.50
C ALA A 332 3.42 21.14 -8.76
N GLU A 333 3.89 20.51 -9.82
CA GLU A 333 3.15 20.36 -11.06
C GLU A 333 2.50 18.96 -11.13
N VAL A 334 1.43 18.88 -11.89
CA VAL A 334 0.72 17.63 -12.21
C VAL A 334 0.88 17.33 -13.69
N LEU A 335 1.29 16.13 -14.02
CA LEU A 335 1.17 15.56 -15.35
C LEU A 335 -0.17 14.85 -15.46
N ASN A 336 -1.10 15.37 -16.26
CA ASN A 336 -2.27 14.64 -16.70
C ASN A 336 -1.94 13.92 -18.01
N ALA A 337 -1.88 12.59 -17.96
CA ALA A 337 -1.48 11.75 -19.10
C ALA A 337 -2.59 11.54 -20.13
N ASP A 338 -3.84 11.94 -19.83
CA ASP A 338 -5.01 11.87 -20.73
C ASP A 338 -5.20 10.48 -21.38
N LEU A 339 -4.93 9.40 -20.60
CA LEU A 339 -4.99 8.05 -21.15
C LEU A 339 -6.41 7.67 -21.60
N GLY A 340 -7.43 8.23 -20.95
CA GLY A 340 -8.83 8.01 -21.32
C GLY A 340 -9.16 8.47 -22.75
N ASN A 341 -8.40 9.43 -23.31
CA ASN A 341 -8.53 9.94 -24.67
C ASN A 341 -7.32 9.57 -25.55
N GLY A 342 -6.60 8.51 -25.19
CA GLY A 342 -5.45 8.02 -25.95
C GLY A 342 -4.25 8.95 -25.93
N SER A 343 -4.10 9.75 -24.87
CA SER A 343 -3.02 10.72 -24.67
C SER A 343 -2.97 11.83 -25.74
N GLU A 344 -4.12 12.23 -26.27
CA GLU A 344 -4.19 13.28 -27.29
C GLU A 344 -3.92 14.69 -26.72
N ASN A 345 -4.22 14.91 -25.43
CA ASN A 345 -4.10 16.20 -24.76
C ASN A 345 -3.34 16.08 -23.43
N ILE A 346 -2.12 15.57 -23.48
CA ILE A 346 -1.26 15.51 -22.28
C ILE A 346 -0.98 16.94 -21.81
N VAL A 347 -1.26 17.22 -20.55
CA VAL A 347 -1.08 18.54 -19.95
C VAL A 347 -0.15 18.44 -18.73
N VAL A 348 0.77 19.41 -18.65
CA VAL A 348 1.54 19.66 -17.44
C VAL A 348 1.20 21.05 -16.95
N GLY A 349 0.83 21.16 -15.69
CA GLY A 349 0.48 22.45 -15.12
C GLY A 349 0.33 22.37 -13.61
N ALA A 350 0.18 23.57 -13.00
CA ALA A 350 -0.28 23.67 -11.64
C ALA A 350 -1.61 22.93 -11.53
N ALA A 351 -1.77 22.21 -10.43
CA ALA A 351 -3.00 21.49 -10.20
C ALA A 351 -4.20 22.43 -10.32
N GLN A 352 -5.17 21.96 -11.04
CA GLN A 352 -6.45 22.63 -11.05
C GLN A 352 -7.04 22.58 -9.65
N HIS A 353 -7.18 23.73 -9.00
CA HIS A 353 -8.46 24.20 -8.49
C HIS A 353 -8.31 25.20 -7.38
N ASP A 354 -8.93 26.35 -7.63
CA ASP A 354 -9.52 27.21 -6.60
C ASP A 354 -10.87 26.64 -6.14
#